data_16135120fb90d1bbd31b5439df760cd0
#
_entry.id   16135120fb90d1bbd31b5439df760cd0
#
_cell.length_a   1.000
_cell.length_b   1.000
_cell.length_c   1.000
_cell.angle_alpha   90.00
_cell.angle_beta   90.00
_cell.angle_gamma   90.00
#
_symmetry.space_group_name_H-M   'P 1'
#
loop_
_entity.id
_entity.type
_entity.pdbx_description
1 polymer ?
#
loop_
_entity_poly.entity_id
_entity_poly.type
_entity_poly.pdbx_seq_one_letter_code
_entity_poly.pdbx_strand_id
1 'polypeptide(L)'
;MAKEALIVKTTPLPQSRIAFELEIPSETCKTYVNETINTISRSAKIPGFRLGKIPKQVLIQRIGITQLHASALEKIIDKSWQEALKIKSIEPLSEPELVDGFDSLLAKFSPEKSLKVTLQTDVAPELKLKKSKGLSVEISKTKFDPKSIDEALEKSRNQFANIIPVTNSCLLYTSPSPRDS
;
A
#
# COMPACT_ATOMS: atom_id res chain seq x y z
N MET A 1 22.22 -11.49 -24.82
CA MET A 1 20.97 -12.26 -24.83
C MET A 1 19.84 -11.29 -24.69
N ALA A 2 18.93 -11.23 -25.65
CA ALA A 2 17.79 -10.30 -25.59
C ALA A 2 16.89 -10.72 -24.41
N LYS A 3 16.73 -9.84 -23.42
CA LYS A 3 15.70 -10.02 -22.38
C LYS A 3 14.36 -9.99 -23.11
N GLU A 4 13.63 -11.10 -23.10
CA GLU A 4 12.24 -11.05 -23.52
C GLU A 4 11.53 -9.98 -22.68
N ALA A 5 10.95 -9.00 -23.39
CA ALA A 5 10.38 -7.83 -22.74
C ALA A 5 9.08 -8.21 -22.03
N LEU A 6 8.88 -7.67 -20.84
CA LEU A 6 7.62 -7.73 -20.12
C LEU A 6 6.50 -7.14 -21.00
N ILE A 7 5.45 -7.91 -21.24
CA ILE A 7 4.28 -7.41 -21.97
C ILE A 7 3.29 -6.83 -20.95
N VAL A 8 3.01 -5.54 -21.10
CA VAL A 8 2.12 -4.79 -20.20
C VAL A 8 0.91 -4.29 -20.98
N LYS A 9 -0.26 -4.80 -20.68
CA LYS A 9 -1.55 -4.29 -21.16
C LYS A 9 -2.24 -3.55 -20.00
N THR A 10 -2.82 -2.40 -20.31
CA THR A 10 -3.55 -1.59 -19.32
C THR A 10 -5.00 -1.43 -19.77
N THR A 11 -5.94 -1.68 -18.87
CA THR A 11 -7.37 -1.53 -19.10
C THR A 11 -7.94 -0.55 -18.07
N PRO A 12 -8.53 0.58 -18.49
CA PRO A 12 -9.17 1.49 -17.57
C PRO A 12 -10.42 0.86 -16.96
N LEU A 13 -10.56 0.97 -15.65
CA LEU A 13 -11.71 0.54 -14.88
C LEU A 13 -12.52 1.76 -14.38
N PRO A 14 -13.78 1.58 -13.99
CA PRO A 14 -14.55 2.64 -13.35
C PRO A 14 -13.90 3.10 -12.04
N GLN A 15 -14.25 4.29 -11.55
CA GLN A 15 -13.74 4.88 -10.31
C GLN A 15 -12.24 5.20 -10.30
N SER A 16 -11.68 5.63 -11.44
CA SER A 16 -10.26 5.98 -11.56
C SER A 16 -9.30 4.83 -11.21
N ARG A 17 -9.68 3.60 -11.49
CA ARG A 17 -8.86 2.40 -11.38
C ARG A 17 -8.30 2.00 -12.72
N ILE A 18 -7.14 1.38 -12.71
CA ILE A 18 -6.51 0.75 -13.88
C ILE A 18 -6.14 -0.68 -13.53
N ALA A 19 -6.51 -1.61 -14.44
CA ALA A 19 -6.01 -2.97 -14.39
C ALA A 19 -4.79 -3.10 -15.30
N PHE A 20 -3.76 -3.76 -14.78
CA PHE A 20 -2.54 -4.11 -15.48
C PHE A 20 -2.50 -5.61 -15.68
N GLU A 21 -2.50 -6.06 -16.91
CA GLU A 21 -2.23 -7.45 -17.26
C GLU A 21 -0.75 -7.58 -17.62
N LEU A 22 -0.01 -8.27 -16.77
CA LEU A 22 1.42 -8.50 -16.92
C LEU A 22 1.64 -9.93 -17.45
N GLU A 23 2.33 -10.07 -18.54
CA GLU A 23 2.80 -11.38 -19.03
C GLU A 23 4.31 -11.43 -18.88
N ILE A 24 4.76 -12.30 -17.97
CA ILE A 24 6.16 -12.43 -17.55
C ILE A 24 6.74 -13.67 -18.20
N PRO A 25 7.83 -13.54 -18.98
CA PRO A 25 8.46 -14.65 -19.65
C PRO A 25 9.04 -15.70 -18.69
N SER A 26 9.06 -16.95 -19.11
CA SER A 26 9.58 -18.06 -18.31
C SER A 26 11.06 -17.90 -17.93
N GLU A 27 11.87 -17.30 -18.81
CA GLU A 27 13.30 -17.03 -18.51
C GLU A 27 13.47 -16.06 -17.33
N THR A 28 12.64 -15.03 -17.27
CA THR A 28 12.60 -14.09 -16.16
C THR A 28 12.17 -14.80 -14.88
N CYS A 29 11.14 -15.64 -14.93
CA CYS A 29 10.71 -16.45 -13.78
C CYS A 29 11.82 -17.35 -13.25
N LYS A 30 12.53 -18.07 -14.12
CA LYS A 30 13.68 -18.92 -13.75
C LYS A 30 14.80 -18.11 -13.09
N THR A 31 15.09 -16.94 -13.62
CA THR A 31 16.14 -16.07 -13.07
C THR A 31 15.80 -15.63 -11.64
N TYR A 32 14.59 -15.15 -11.40
CA TYR A 32 14.15 -14.72 -10.07
C TYR A 32 14.05 -15.88 -9.07
N VAL A 33 13.60 -17.07 -9.51
CA VAL A 33 13.60 -18.24 -8.65
C VAL A 33 15.03 -18.58 -8.23
N ASN A 34 16.01 -18.57 -9.15
CA ASN A 34 17.42 -18.83 -8.84
C ASN A 34 18.01 -17.76 -7.92
N GLU A 35 17.70 -16.48 -8.14
CA GLU A 35 18.12 -15.39 -7.27
C GLU A 35 17.54 -15.52 -5.86
N THR A 36 16.27 -15.91 -5.75
CA THR A 36 15.61 -16.14 -4.46
C THR A 36 16.25 -17.29 -3.71
N ILE A 37 16.53 -18.41 -4.39
CA ILE A 37 17.25 -19.55 -3.80
C ILE A 37 18.63 -19.12 -3.30
N ASN A 38 19.37 -18.33 -4.08
CA ASN A 38 20.68 -17.82 -3.69
C ASN A 38 20.60 -16.86 -2.49
N THR A 39 19.58 -16.00 -2.45
CA THR A 39 19.35 -15.07 -1.33
C THR A 39 19.03 -15.84 -0.05
N ILE A 40 18.12 -16.80 -0.13
CA ILE A 40 17.75 -17.64 1.01
C ILE A 40 18.94 -18.50 1.46
N SER A 41 19.74 -19.04 0.54
CA SER A 41 20.95 -19.79 0.88
C SER A 41 21.96 -18.98 1.69
N ARG A 42 22.01 -17.66 1.47
CA ARG A 42 22.91 -16.76 2.21
C ARG A 42 22.38 -16.40 3.60
N SER A 43 21.06 -16.34 3.78
CA SER A 43 20.43 -15.96 5.04
C SER A 43 20.06 -17.14 5.93
N ALA A 44 19.75 -18.31 5.36
CA ALA A 44 19.33 -19.48 6.09
C ALA A 44 20.46 -20.10 6.91
N LYS A 45 20.20 -20.32 8.20
CA LYS A 45 21.10 -21.08 9.10
C LYS A 45 20.65 -22.53 9.14
N ILE A 46 21.31 -23.40 8.40
CA ILE A 46 21.02 -24.85 8.42
C ILE A 46 22.18 -25.56 9.15
N PRO A 47 21.89 -26.36 10.20
CA PRO A 47 22.94 -27.13 10.89
C PRO A 47 23.73 -28.03 9.92
N GLY A 48 25.06 -28.02 10.03
CA GLY A 48 25.94 -28.79 9.16
C GLY A 48 26.39 -28.09 7.87
N PHE A 49 25.90 -26.88 7.58
CA PHE A 49 26.31 -26.13 6.38
C PHE A 49 26.77 -24.71 6.73
N ARG A 50 27.81 -24.26 6.04
CA ARG A 50 28.29 -22.88 6.14
C ARG A 50 27.33 -21.96 5.40
N LEU A 51 27.04 -20.77 5.97
CA LEU A 51 26.24 -19.74 5.34
C LEU A 51 26.67 -19.46 3.90
N GLY A 52 25.74 -19.45 2.98
CA GLY A 52 25.97 -19.19 1.55
C GLY A 52 26.49 -20.39 0.74
N LYS A 53 26.73 -21.55 1.36
CA LYS A 53 27.18 -22.78 0.66
C LYS A 53 26.23 -23.97 0.83
N ILE A 54 24.94 -23.67 0.97
CA ILE A 54 23.91 -24.68 1.12
C ILE A 54 23.48 -25.16 -0.27
N PRO A 55 23.52 -26.47 -0.57
CA PRO A 55 23.02 -27.01 -1.83
C PRO A 55 21.53 -26.76 -2.01
N LYS A 56 21.08 -26.49 -3.24
CA LYS A 56 19.64 -26.26 -3.56
C LYS A 56 18.73 -27.39 -3.05
N GLN A 57 19.16 -28.63 -3.18
CA GLN A 57 18.36 -29.79 -2.75
C GLN A 57 18.09 -29.78 -1.25
N VAL A 58 19.08 -29.41 -0.43
CA VAL A 58 18.95 -29.32 1.02
C VAL A 58 18.02 -28.16 1.40
N LEU A 59 18.10 -27.04 0.70
CA LEU A 59 17.19 -25.90 0.87
C LEU A 59 15.75 -26.30 0.59
N ILE A 60 15.51 -26.96 -0.53
CA ILE A 60 14.17 -27.44 -0.93
C ILE A 60 13.59 -28.41 0.10
N GLN A 61 14.43 -29.33 0.61
CA GLN A 61 13.98 -30.30 1.64
C GLN A 61 13.65 -29.65 2.98
N ARG A 62 14.38 -28.60 3.37
CA ARG A 62 14.21 -27.95 4.68
C ARG A 62 13.12 -26.87 4.70
N ILE A 63 13.04 -26.07 3.66
CA ILE A 63 12.12 -24.93 3.58
C ILE A 63 10.81 -25.34 2.87
N GLY A 64 10.89 -26.30 1.97
CA GLY A 64 9.77 -26.69 1.11
C GLY A 64 9.76 -25.90 -0.21
N ILE A 65 9.37 -26.60 -1.27
CA ILE A 65 9.32 -26.01 -2.62
C ILE A 65 8.26 -24.92 -2.73
N THR A 66 7.13 -25.09 -2.05
CA THR A 66 6.01 -24.14 -2.07
C THR A 66 6.40 -22.80 -1.47
N GLN A 67 7.13 -22.80 -0.35
CA GLN A 67 7.57 -21.55 0.28
C GLN A 67 8.66 -20.84 -0.53
N LEU A 68 9.53 -21.60 -1.20
CA LEU A 68 10.50 -21.04 -2.14
C LEU A 68 9.81 -20.39 -3.34
N HIS A 69 8.80 -21.05 -3.89
CA HIS A 69 8.00 -20.51 -4.99
C HIS A 69 7.20 -19.28 -4.56
N ALA A 70 6.63 -19.26 -3.36
CA ALA A 70 5.92 -18.11 -2.81
C ALA A 70 6.84 -16.88 -2.71
N SER A 71 8.01 -17.04 -2.08
CA SER A 71 8.99 -15.94 -1.98
C SER A 71 9.56 -15.49 -3.34
N ALA A 72 9.66 -16.40 -4.31
CA ALA A 72 10.06 -16.04 -5.66
C ALA A 72 8.95 -15.28 -6.38
N LEU A 73 7.70 -15.73 -6.25
CA LEU A 73 6.52 -15.12 -6.86
C LEU A 73 6.31 -13.69 -6.35
N GLU A 74 6.42 -13.43 -5.05
CA GLU A 74 6.38 -12.09 -4.48
C GLU A 74 7.41 -11.17 -5.16
N LYS A 75 8.67 -11.59 -5.24
CA LYS A 75 9.72 -10.80 -5.90
C LYS A 75 9.46 -10.58 -7.40
N ILE A 76 8.92 -11.58 -8.09
CA ILE A 76 8.57 -11.47 -9.50
C ILE A 76 7.48 -10.41 -9.67
N ILE A 77 6.43 -10.45 -8.86
CA ILE A 77 5.32 -9.50 -8.92
C ILE A 77 5.82 -8.08 -8.65
N ASP A 78 6.59 -7.87 -7.56
CA ASP A 78 7.12 -6.56 -7.18
C ASP A 78 8.00 -5.95 -8.27
N LYS A 79 8.91 -6.75 -8.83
CA LYS A 79 9.82 -6.27 -9.88
C LYS A 79 9.09 -5.97 -11.18
N SER A 80 8.19 -6.87 -11.59
CA SER A 80 7.39 -6.69 -12.80
C SER A 80 6.44 -5.50 -12.68
N TRP A 81 5.90 -5.25 -11.49
CA TRP A 81 5.11 -4.07 -11.19
C TRP A 81 5.91 -2.78 -11.34
N GLN A 82 7.09 -2.71 -10.72
CA GLN A 82 7.97 -1.54 -10.85
C GLN A 82 8.39 -1.27 -12.31
N GLU A 83 8.64 -2.33 -13.09
CA GLU A 83 8.95 -2.20 -14.51
C GLU A 83 7.73 -1.74 -15.32
N ALA A 84 6.55 -2.27 -15.04
CA ALA A 84 5.30 -1.89 -15.69
C ALA A 84 4.97 -0.40 -15.48
N LEU A 85 5.15 0.11 -14.26
CA LEU A 85 4.96 1.54 -13.94
C LEU A 85 5.91 2.43 -14.73
N LYS A 86 7.17 2.03 -14.86
CA LYS A 86 8.18 2.77 -15.65
C LYS A 86 7.83 2.80 -17.14
N ILE A 87 7.38 1.66 -17.69
CA ILE A 87 7.00 1.55 -19.11
C ILE A 87 5.80 2.44 -19.43
N LYS A 88 4.82 2.50 -18.53
CA LYS A 88 3.59 3.28 -18.74
C LYS A 88 3.63 4.68 -18.20
N SER A 89 4.66 5.03 -17.42
CA SER A 89 4.79 6.35 -16.74
C SER A 89 3.55 6.72 -15.93
N ILE A 90 2.96 5.74 -15.25
CA ILE A 90 1.78 5.90 -14.41
C ILE A 90 2.23 5.96 -12.95
N GLU A 91 1.71 6.95 -12.21
CA GLU A 91 1.92 7.09 -10.78
C GLU A 91 0.71 6.51 -10.04
N PRO A 92 0.85 5.36 -9.37
CA PRO A 92 -0.24 4.78 -8.60
C PRO A 92 -0.46 5.58 -7.30
N LEU A 93 -1.72 5.69 -6.87
CA LEU A 93 -2.10 6.30 -5.59
C LEU A 93 -2.14 5.28 -4.45
N SER A 94 -2.33 4.01 -4.78
CA SER A 94 -2.41 2.90 -3.82
C SER A 94 -1.47 1.76 -4.19
N GLU A 95 -1.23 0.87 -3.25
CA GLU A 95 -0.55 -0.39 -3.51
C GLU A 95 -1.36 -1.27 -4.48
N PRO A 96 -0.70 -2.06 -5.34
CA PRO A 96 -1.39 -2.90 -6.30
C PRO A 96 -2.13 -4.05 -5.61
N GLU A 97 -3.39 -4.26 -5.98
CA GLU A 97 -4.18 -5.40 -5.56
C GLU A 97 -4.15 -6.52 -6.60
N LEU A 98 -3.91 -7.75 -6.16
CA LEU A 98 -3.99 -8.94 -7.02
C LEU A 98 -5.44 -9.37 -7.22
N VAL A 99 -5.90 -9.38 -8.46
CA VAL A 99 -7.28 -9.78 -8.80
C VAL A 99 -7.49 -11.29 -8.59
N ASP A 100 -6.53 -12.10 -9.01
CA ASP A 100 -6.63 -13.57 -8.97
C ASP A 100 -6.33 -14.18 -7.60
N GLY A 101 -5.84 -13.37 -6.65
CA GLY A 101 -5.38 -13.84 -5.34
C GLY A 101 -4.03 -14.57 -5.41
N PHE A 102 -3.20 -14.38 -4.39
CA PHE A 102 -1.85 -14.93 -4.34
C PHE A 102 -1.80 -16.47 -4.36
N ASP A 103 -2.70 -17.11 -3.62
CA ASP A 103 -2.74 -18.58 -3.51
C ASP A 103 -3.10 -19.25 -4.83
N SER A 104 -4.00 -18.65 -5.60
CA SER A 104 -4.39 -19.14 -6.93
C SER A 104 -3.25 -19.03 -7.93
N LEU A 105 -2.48 -17.95 -7.86
CA LEU A 105 -1.28 -17.76 -8.67
C LEU A 105 -0.18 -18.74 -8.27
N LEU A 106 0.03 -18.96 -6.97
CA LEU A 106 1.01 -19.89 -6.45
C LEU A 106 0.72 -21.33 -6.89
N ALA A 107 -0.55 -21.75 -6.87
CA ALA A 107 -0.95 -23.08 -7.32
C ALA A 107 -0.70 -23.32 -8.82
N LYS A 108 -0.80 -22.26 -9.64
CA LYS A 108 -0.56 -22.30 -11.09
C LYS A 108 0.90 -22.00 -11.45
N PHE A 109 1.69 -21.51 -10.50
CA PHE A 109 3.06 -21.07 -10.76
C PHE A 109 3.97 -22.23 -11.12
N SER A 110 4.58 -22.14 -12.29
CA SER A 110 5.65 -23.04 -12.74
C SER A 110 6.77 -22.20 -13.35
N PRO A 111 8.01 -22.35 -12.87
CA PRO A 111 9.15 -21.58 -13.39
C PRO A 111 9.43 -21.79 -14.88
N GLU A 112 8.88 -22.87 -15.46
CA GLU A 112 9.08 -23.22 -16.88
C GLU A 112 8.09 -22.58 -17.83
N LYS A 113 6.99 -22.03 -17.27
CA LYS A 113 5.91 -21.41 -18.05
C LYS A 113 5.91 -19.91 -17.87
N SER A 114 5.37 -19.20 -18.86
CA SER A 114 5.08 -17.77 -18.69
C SER A 114 4.01 -17.56 -17.62
N LEU A 115 4.16 -16.52 -16.83
CA LEU A 115 3.24 -16.16 -15.76
C LEU A 115 2.40 -14.96 -16.19
N LYS A 116 1.08 -15.10 -16.09
CA LYS A 116 0.13 -13.99 -16.30
C LYS A 116 -0.38 -13.54 -14.93
N VAL A 117 -0.26 -12.27 -14.69
CA VAL A 117 -0.69 -11.63 -13.43
C VAL A 117 -1.54 -10.42 -13.74
N THR A 118 -2.70 -10.33 -13.10
CA THR A 118 -3.59 -9.18 -13.19
C THR A 118 -3.53 -8.38 -11.89
N LEU A 119 -3.09 -7.13 -11.99
CA LEU A 119 -2.98 -6.18 -10.88
C LEU A 119 -3.94 -5.03 -11.09
N GLN A 120 -4.55 -4.53 -10.02
CA GLN A 120 -5.37 -3.34 -10.05
C GLN A 120 -4.79 -2.29 -9.11
N THR A 121 -4.86 -1.03 -9.51
CA THR A 121 -4.44 0.10 -8.68
C THR A 121 -5.30 1.32 -8.94
N ASP A 122 -5.37 2.20 -7.97
CA ASP A 122 -6.02 3.49 -8.11
C ASP A 122 -5.05 4.50 -8.71
N VAL A 123 -5.55 5.35 -9.61
CA VAL A 123 -4.76 6.39 -10.25
C VAL A 123 -5.47 7.73 -10.17
N ALA A 124 -4.72 8.81 -10.29
CA ALA A 124 -5.30 10.13 -10.34
C ALA A 124 -6.23 10.27 -11.56
N PRO A 125 -7.45 10.76 -11.39
CA PRO A 125 -8.36 10.97 -12.51
C PRO A 125 -7.86 12.08 -13.42
N GLU A 126 -7.97 11.86 -14.74
CA GLU A 126 -7.73 12.93 -15.71
C GLU A 126 -8.85 13.96 -15.65
N LEU A 127 -8.54 15.15 -15.16
CA LEU A 127 -9.49 16.24 -15.08
C LEU A 127 -9.50 17.05 -16.38
N LYS A 128 -10.59 16.95 -17.14
CA LYS A 128 -10.85 17.82 -18.30
C LYS A 128 -11.79 18.94 -17.88
N LEU A 129 -11.23 20.09 -17.52
CA LEU A 129 -12.02 21.27 -17.17
C LEU A 129 -12.72 21.84 -18.42
N LYS A 130 -14.04 21.93 -18.41
CA LYS A 130 -14.82 22.52 -19.49
C LYS A 130 -14.59 24.04 -19.60
N LYS A 131 -14.39 24.72 -18.45
CA LYS A 131 -14.15 26.17 -18.38
C LYS A 131 -13.18 26.45 -17.23
N SER A 132 -12.03 27.04 -17.51
CA SER A 132 -11.01 27.39 -16.52
C SER A 132 -10.82 28.91 -16.33
N LYS A 133 -11.35 29.71 -17.25
CA LYS A 133 -11.24 31.18 -17.21
C LYS A 133 -12.62 31.82 -17.20
N GLY A 134 -12.72 33.01 -16.59
CA GLY A 134 -13.96 33.79 -16.54
C GLY A 134 -15.02 33.18 -15.61
N LEU A 135 -14.60 32.49 -14.55
CA LEU A 135 -15.47 32.04 -13.47
C LEU A 135 -15.80 33.24 -12.58
N SER A 136 -17.09 33.50 -12.34
CA SER A 136 -17.54 34.47 -11.35
C SER A 136 -18.14 33.70 -10.17
N VAL A 137 -17.72 34.04 -8.98
CA VAL A 137 -18.24 33.45 -7.73
C VAL A 137 -18.89 34.57 -6.93
N GLU A 138 -20.15 34.41 -6.58
CA GLU A 138 -20.82 35.29 -5.65
C GLU A 138 -20.42 34.89 -4.23
N ILE A 139 -19.78 35.80 -3.51
CA ILE A 139 -19.41 35.61 -2.12
C ILE A 139 -20.29 36.50 -1.26
N SER A 140 -21.02 35.88 -0.35
CA SER A 140 -21.73 36.62 0.71
C SER A 140 -20.72 37.25 1.66
N LYS A 141 -20.81 38.56 1.86
CA LYS A 141 -19.97 39.22 2.87
C LYS A 141 -20.32 38.66 4.25
N THR A 142 -19.33 38.16 4.93
CA THR A 142 -19.47 37.72 6.33
C THR A 142 -19.85 38.93 7.17
N LYS A 143 -21.01 38.88 7.82
CA LYS A 143 -21.37 39.91 8.77
C LYS A 143 -20.57 39.72 10.04
N PHE A 144 -20.03 40.82 10.52
CA PHE A 144 -19.30 40.82 11.79
C PHE A 144 -20.28 40.52 12.95
N ASP A 145 -19.99 39.46 13.72
CA ASP A 145 -20.74 39.11 14.91
C ASP A 145 -19.90 39.54 16.14
N PRO A 146 -20.36 40.52 16.92
CA PRO A 146 -19.64 40.98 18.10
C PRO A 146 -19.44 39.87 19.14
N LYS A 147 -20.32 38.85 19.19
CA LYS A 147 -20.18 37.69 20.08
C LYS A 147 -18.91 36.89 19.84
N SER A 148 -18.43 36.86 18.58
CA SER A 148 -17.19 36.14 18.24
C SER A 148 -15.94 36.72 18.93
N ILE A 149 -15.95 37.99 19.30
CA ILE A 149 -14.89 38.63 20.08
C ILE A 149 -14.90 38.11 21.51
N ASP A 150 -16.08 38.07 22.12
CA ASP A 150 -16.23 37.62 23.50
C ASP A 150 -15.84 36.14 23.61
N GLU A 151 -16.23 35.33 22.67
CA GLU A 151 -15.82 33.91 22.58
C GLU A 151 -14.29 33.75 22.41
N ALA A 152 -13.66 34.58 21.58
CA ALA A 152 -12.21 34.55 21.40
C ALA A 152 -11.47 35.01 22.66
N LEU A 153 -11.97 36.01 23.34
CA LEU A 153 -11.44 36.48 24.64
C LEU A 153 -11.58 35.41 25.74
N GLU A 154 -12.73 34.73 25.79
CA GLU A 154 -12.95 33.65 26.75
C GLU A 154 -12.02 32.47 26.48
N LYS A 155 -11.86 32.08 25.21
CA LYS A 155 -10.88 31.05 24.83
C LYS A 155 -9.45 31.41 25.22
N SER A 156 -9.06 32.68 25.01
CA SER A 156 -7.75 33.16 25.39
C SER A 156 -7.56 33.18 26.90
N ARG A 157 -8.58 33.64 27.63
CA ARG A 157 -8.58 33.60 29.12
C ARG A 157 -8.41 32.18 29.65
N ASN A 158 -9.14 31.23 29.08
CA ASN A 158 -9.05 29.83 29.49
C ASN A 158 -7.67 29.21 29.23
N GLN A 159 -6.98 29.62 28.15
CA GLN A 159 -5.62 29.15 27.85
C GLN A 159 -4.59 29.62 28.91
N PHE A 160 -4.79 30.81 29.48
CA PHE A 160 -3.91 31.38 30.51
C PHE A 160 -4.45 31.22 31.93
N ALA A 161 -5.55 30.48 32.11
CA ALA A 161 -6.14 30.25 33.41
C ALA A 161 -5.26 29.32 34.25
N ASN A 162 -4.95 29.76 35.47
CA ASN A 162 -4.28 28.92 36.45
C ASN A 162 -5.32 28.03 37.14
N ILE A 163 -5.16 26.73 37.06
CA ILE A 163 -5.99 25.76 37.77
C ILE A 163 -5.52 25.74 39.25
N ILE A 164 -6.33 26.31 40.14
CA ILE A 164 -6.05 26.25 41.58
C ILE A 164 -6.85 25.06 42.13
N PRO A 165 -6.20 24.06 42.74
CA PRO A 165 -6.93 22.97 43.38
C PRO A 165 -7.72 23.48 44.58
N VAL A 166 -9.03 23.25 44.59
CA VAL A 166 -9.90 23.60 45.70
C VAL A 166 -9.84 22.47 46.72
N THR A 167 -9.26 22.77 47.88
CA THR A 167 -9.07 21.79 48.97
C THR A 167 -10.37 21.51 49.75
N ASN A 168 -11.35 22.38 49.70
CA ASN A 168 -12.66 22.25 50.37
C ASN A 168 -13.80 22.24 49.36
N SER A 169 -13.76 21.36 48.41
CA SER A 169 -14.87 21.19 47.45
C SER A 169 -15.94 20.28 48.05
N CYS A 170 -17.15 20.79 48.12
CA CYS A 170 -18.32 19.95 48.33
C CYS A 170 -18.59 19.23 47.01
N LEU A 171 -18.34 17.92 46.95
CA LEU A 171 -18.50 17.07 45.77
C LEU A 171 -19.96 16.89 45.34
N LEU A 172 -20.92 17.52 45.99
CA LEU A 172 -22.35 17.41 45.70
C LEU A 172 -22.80 18.07 44.38
N TYR A 173 -21.92 18.84 43.73
CA TYR A 173 -22.31 19.57 42.50
C TYR A 173 -21.71 19.06 41.20
N THR A 174 -20.91 18.01 41.22
CA THR A 174 -20.11 17.66 40.06
C THR A 174 -20.70 16.55 39.19
N SER A 175 -21.65 15.77 39.68
CA SER A 175 -22.33 14.75 38.85
C SER A 175 -23.59 14.25 39.55
N PRO A 176 -24.76 14.25 38.91
CA PRO A 176 -25.91 13.55 39.48
C PRO A 176 -25.57 12.05 39.53
N SER A 177 -25.79 11.45 40.71
CA SER A 177 -25.61 10.03 40.87
C SER A 177 -26.57 9.27 39.94
N PRO A 178 -26.14 8.16 39.29
CA PRO A 178 -27.05 7.33 38.50
C PRO A 178 -28.23 6.74 39.29
N ARG A 179 -28.28 6.99 40.61
CA ARG A 179 -29.40 6.54 41.49
C ARG A 179 -30.49 7.58 41.67
N ASP A 180 -30.27 8.81 41.15
CA ASP A 180 -31.20 9.93 41.31
C ASP A 180 -31.98 10.24 40.02
N SER A 181 -31.95 9.27 39.05
CA SER A 181 -32.73 9.32 37.82
C SER A 181 -33.77 8.19 37.77
#